data_26c8ca3d20e37b7e362d895b63baf6ff
#
_entry.id   26c8ca3d20e37b7e362d895b63baf6ff
#
_cell.length_a   1.000
_cell.length_b   1.000
_cell.length_c   1.000
_cell.angle_alpha   90.00
_cell.angle_beta   90.00
_cell.angle_gamma   90.00
#
_symmetry.space_group_name_H-M   'P 1'
#
loop_
_entity.id
_entity.type
_entity.pdbx_description
1 polymer ?
#
loop_
_entity_poly.entity_id
_entity_poly.type
_entity_poly.pdbx_seq_one_letter_code
_entity_poly.pdbx_strand_id
1 'polypeptide(L)'
;MSTALFLHGLDSSTQGTKARWFRQHFPQVQMRDYVGDLSQRLVQLEEQVQGLEKLILVGSSFGGLMATCFAIRYPERCKRLVLLAPALNFGEFQPPLEKITVPTLLIMGRHDTVCPPHLVQPQAEATFSHLQVRIEDDDHMLHASFPVLDWPNLLI
;
A
#
# COMPACT_ATOMS: atom_id res chain seq x y z
N MET A 1 -9.04 -17.82 -4.97
CA MET A 1 -7.81 -17.33 -5.59
C MET A 1 -7.54 -15.90 -5.18
N SER A 2 -6.28 -15.59 -4.91
CA SER A 2 -5.89 -14.24 -4.53
C SER A 2 -5.69 -13.36 -5.75
N THR A 3 -6.02 -12.07 -5.62
CA THR A 3 -5.79 -11.07 -6.66
C THR A 3 -4.89 -9.98 -6.10
N ALA A 4 -3.76 -9.75 -6.73
CA ALA A 4 -2.82 -8.72 -6.32
C ALA A 4 -2.99 -7.45 -7.17
N LEU A 5 -3.03 -6.30 -6.50
CA LEU A 5 -3.12 -5.00 -7.13
C LEU A 5 -1.98 -4.11 -6.65
N PHE A 6 -1.47 -3.27 -7.55
CA PHE A 6 -0.56 -2.20 -7.20
C PHE A 6 -1.26 -0.84 -7.28
N LEU A 7 -1.19 -0.07 -6.19
CA LEU A 7 -1.78 1.27 -6.07
C LEU A 7 -0.66 2.30 -6.07
N HIS A 8 -0.61 3.12 -7.13
CA HIS A 8 0.44 4.13 -7.31
C HIS A 8 0.26 5.36 -6.41
N GLY A 9 1.31 6.17 -6.29
CA GLY A 9 1.29 7.40 -5.51
C GLY A 9 0.52 8.53 -6.16
N LEU A 10 0.40 9.65 -5.42
CA LEU A 10 -0.44 10.81 -5.80
C LEU A 10 -0.03 11.41 -7.13
N ASP A 11 1.27 11.63 -7.33
CA ASP A 11 1.82 12.26 -8.53
C ASP A 11 2.38 11.23 -9.52
N SER A 12 1.89 10.00 -9.46
CA SER A 12 2.34 8.89 -10.29
C SER A 12 1.19 8.35 -11.15
N SER A 13 1.43 7.22 -11.80
CA SER A 13 0.48 6.54 -12.68
C SER A 13 0.92 5.09 -12.90
N THR A 14 0.20 4.38 -13.77
CA THR A 14 0.62 3.05 -14.24
C THR A 14 1.88 3.09 -15.10
N GLN A 15 2.40 4.27 -15.40
CA GLN A 15 3.67 4.48 -16.11
C GLN A 15 4.83 4.80 -15.15
N GLY A 16 4.59 4.86 -13.86
CA GLY A 16 5.62 5.10 -12.85
C GLY A 16 6.60 3.93 -12.72
N THR A 17 7.71 4.17 -12.03
CA THR A 17 8.82 3.20 -11.91
C THR A 17 8.37 1.86 -11.35
N LYS A 18 7.64 1.86 -10.23
CA LYS A 18 7.20 0.62 -9.58
C LYS A 18 6.15 -0.10 -10.42
N ALA A 19 5.20 0.64 -11.01
CA ALA A 19 4.18 0.07 -11.87
C ALA A 19 4.82 -0.65 -13.07
N ARG A 20 5.79 0.00 -13.73
CA ARG A 20 6.50 -0.61 -14.85
C ARG A 20 7.31 -1.84 -14.43
N TRP A 21 7.90 -1.79 -13.23
CA TRP A 21 8.64 -2.93 -12.69
C TRP A 21 7.71 -4.14 -12.50
N PHE A 22 6.53 -3.93 -11.89
CA PHE A 22 5.53 -5.00 -11.74
C PHE A 22 5.08 -5.55 -13.10
N ARG A 23 4.81 -4.68 -14.05
CA ARG A 23 4.37 -5.11 -15.38
C ARG A 23 5.40 -6.01 -16.05
N GLN A 24 6.69 -5.73 -15.83
CA GLN A 24 7.79 -6.51 -16.40
C GLN A 24 7.99 -7.83 -15.65
N HIS A 25 7.92 -7.84 -14.32
CA HIS A 25 8.32 -9.00 -13.51
C HIS A 25 7.13 -9.83 -13.02
N PHE A 26 5.98 -9.22 -12.82
CA PHE A 26 4.77 -9.87 -12.28
C PHE A 26 3.54 -9.31 -13.02
N PRO A 27 3.35 -9.69 -14.28
CA PRO A 27 2.30 -9.11 -15.14
C PRO A 27 0.87 -9.42 -14.66
N GLN A 28 0.69 -10.39 -13.74
CA GLN A 28 -0.61 -10.69 -13.16
C GLN A 28 -1.07 -9.61 -12.17
N VAL A 29 -0.17 -8.74 -11.69
CA VAL A 29 -0.53 -7.65 -10.78
C VAL A 29 -1.39 -6.64 -11.52
N GLN A 30 -2.60 -6.42 -11.04
CA GLN A 30 -3.52 -5.46 -11.64
C GLN A 30 -3.17 -4.04 -11.19
N MET A 31 -3.41 -3.09 -12.06
CA MET A 31 -3.21 -1.67 -11.75
C MET A 31 -4.14 -0.80 -12.59
N ARG A 32 -4.38 0.41 -12.11
CA ARG A 32 -5.25 1.39 -12.73
C ARG A 32 -4.69 2.78 -12.45
N ASP A 33 -4.88 3.73 -13.35
CA ASP A 33 -4.59 5.13 -13.07
C ASP A 33 -5.69 5.68 -12.16
N TYR A 34 -5.33 6.00 -10.91
CA TYR A 34 -6.25 6.65 -9.97
C TYR A 34 -6.09 8.16 -10.08
N VAL A 35 -7.21 8.87 -10.12
CA VAL A 35 -7.23 10.33 -10.28
C VAL A 35 -8.16 10.98 -9.26
N GLY A 36 -7.84 12.20 -8.89
CA GLY A 36 -8.64 12.97 -7.95
C GLY A 36 -8.14 12.88 -6.51
N ASP A 37 -9.02 13.20 -5.57
CA ASP A 37 -8.73 13.16 -4.14
C ASP A 37 -8.85 11.74 -3.59
N LEU A 38 -8.60 11.57 -2.30
CA LEU A 38 -8.65 10.27 -1.64
C LEU A 38 -10.01 9.59 -1.81
N SER A 39 -11.09 10.32 -1.57
CA SER A 39 -12.45 9.76 -1.70
C SER A 39 -12.73 9.27 -3.11
N GLN A 40 -12.36 10.05 -4.12
CA GLN A 40 -12.54 9.69 -5.53
C GLN A 40 -11.72 8.46 -5.89
N ARG A 41 -10.48 8.38 -5.43
CA ARG A 41 -9.60 7.24 -5.68
C ARG A 41 -10.09 5.97 -4.98
N LEU A 42 -10.66 6.08 -3.79
CA LEU A 42 -11.25 4.93 -3.11
C LEU A 42 -12.47 4.39 -3.86
N VAL A 43 -13.31 5.26 -4.43
CA VAL A 43 -14.42 4.83 -5.29
C VAL A 43 -13.88 4.06 -6.51
N GLN A 44 -12.83 4.57 -7.14
CA GLN A 44 -12.20 3.91 -8.29
C GLN A 44 -11.64 2.53 -7.92
N LEU A 45 -11.02 2.42 -6.73
CA LEU A 45 -10.53 1.13 -6.24
C LEU A 45 -11.69 0.16 -5.97
N GLU A 46 -12.77 0.62 -5.33
CA GLU A 46 -13.95 -0.22 -5.09
C GLU A 46 -14.55 -0.73 -6.39
N GLU A 47 -14.65 0.10 -7.41
CA GLU A 47 -15.11 -0.32 -8.75
C GLU A 47 -14.20 -1.39 -9.33
N GLN A 48 -12.89 -1.20 -9.24
CA GLN A 48 -11.89 -2.10 -9.81
C GLN A 48 -11.96 -3.50 -9.19
N VAL A 49 -12.20 -3.58 -7.88
CA VAL A 49 -12.18 -4.85 -7.14
C VAL A 49 -13.58 -5.43 -6.89
N GLN A 50 -14.59 -4.90 -7.54
CA GLN A 50 -15.96 -5.38 -7.39
C GLN A 50 -16.05 -6.87 -7.67
N GLY A 51 -16.62 -7.64 -6.73
CA GLY A 51 -16.74 -9.08 -6.84
C GLY A 51 -15.48 -9.87 -6.54
N LEU A 52 -14.37 -9.21 -6.22
CA LEU A 52 -13.12 -9.88 -5.86
C LEU A 52 -12.94 -9.95 -4.35
N GLU A 53 -12.42 -11.07 -3.90
CA GLU A 53 -12.06 -11.33 -2.51
C GLU A 53 -10.60 -11.79 -2.45
N LYS A 54 -10.07 -11.94 -1.23
CA LYS A 54 -8.67 -12.33 -1.00
C LYS A 54 -7.70 -11.40 -1.72
N LEU A 55 -7.93 -10.10 -1.55
CA LEU A 55 -7.13 -9.07 -2.20
C LEU A 55 -5.76 -8.94 -1.51
N ILE A 56 -4.73 -8.82 -2.34
CA ILE A 56 -3.40 -8.43 -1.89
C ILE A 56 -3.16 -7.04 -2.45
N LEU A 57 -3.15 -6.05 -1.56
CA LEU A 57 -2.98 -4.66 -1.97
C LEU A 57 -1.55 -4.21 -1.68
N VAL A 58 -0.84 -3.85 -2.72
CA VAL A 58 0.50 -3.27 -2.64
C VAL A 58 0.35 -1.78 -2.94
N GLY A 59 0.54 -0.93 -1.94
CA GLY A 59 0.35 0.50 -2.09
C GLY A 59 1.61 1.29 -1.82
N SER A 60 1.95 2.22 -2.71
CA SER A 60 3.11 3.08 -2.59
C SER A 60 2.67 4.51 -2.29
N SER A 61 3.22 5.10 -1.22
CA SER A 61 2.95 6.48 -0.82
C SER A 61 1.44 6.72 -0.63
N PHE A 62 0.83 7.59 -1.42
CA PHE A 62 -0.62 7.82 -1.36
C PHE A 62 -1.42 6.54 -1.69
N GLY A 63 -0.88 5.66 -2.54
CA GLY A 63 -1.47 4.35 -2.79
C GLY A 63 -1.47 3.47 -1.54
N GLY A 64 -0.49 3.62 -0.66
CA GLY A 64 -0.46 2.96 0.65
C GLY A 64 -1.54 3.48 1.59
N LEU A 65 -1.83 4.76 1.55
CA LEU A 65 -2.96 5.35 2.27
C LEU A 65 -4.28 4.79 1.74
N MET A 66 -4.45 4.71 0.42
CA MET A 66 -5.62 4.10 -0.20
C MET A 66 -5.83 2.66 0.25
N ALA A 67 -4.77 1.85 0.20
CA ALA A 67 -4.83 0.44 0.61
C ALA A 67 -5.24 0.31 2.07
N THR A 68 -4.70 1.15 2.93
CA THR A 68 -5.01 1.17 4.36
C THR A 68 -6.47 1.54 4.61
N CYS A 69 -6.96 2.60 3.97
CA CYS A 69 -8.35 3.03 4.09
C CYS A 69 -9.32 1.95 3.58
N PHE A 70 -9.00 1.30 2.48
CA PHE A 70 -9.80 0.20 1.94
C PHE A 70 -9.84 -0.97 2.93
N ALA A 71 -8.69 -1.35 3.50
CA ALA A 71 -8.60 -2.46 4.43
C ALA A 71 -9.34 -2.18 5.76
N ILE A 72 -9.35 -0.94 6.22
CA ILE A 72 -10.13 -0.54 7.40
C ILE A 72 -11.62 -0.76 7.13
N ARG A 73 -12.09 -0.40 5.95
CA ARG A 73 -13.51 -0.52 5.57
C ARG A 73 -13.92 -1.95 5.25
N TYR A 74 -13.04 -2.72 4.59
CA TYR A 74 -13.33 -4.09 4.13
C TYR A 74 -12.23 -5.07 4.53
N PRO A 75 -11.96 -5.22 5.85
CA PRO A 75 -10.84 -6.07 6.27
C PRO A 75 -11.00 -7.53 5.84
N GLU A 76 -12.22 -8.03 5.78
CA GLU A 76 -12.52 -9.41 5.39
C GLU A 76 -12.22 -9.71 3.91
N ARG A 77 -12.10 -8.68 3.09
CA ARG A 77 -11.78 -8.83 1.66
C ARG A 77 -10.27 -8.81 1.39
N CYS A 78 -9.47 -8.43 2.38
CA CYS A 78 -8.02 -8.28 2.23
C CYS A 78 -7.30 -9.48 2.82
N LYS A 79 -6.51 -10.16 1.98
CA LYS A 79 -5.64 -11.24 2.43
C LYS A 79 -4.35 -10.69 3.04
N ARG A 80 -3.81 -9.62 2.46
CA ARG A 80 -2.53 -9.04 2.87
C ARG A 80 -2.39 -7.62 2.34
N LEU A 81 -1.68 -6.79 3.09
CA LEU A 81 -1.22 -5.49 2.61
C LEU A 81 0.30 -5.46 2.58
N VAL A 82 0.86 -4.84 1.55
CA VAL A 82 2.26 -4.45 1.47
C VAL A 82 2.29 -2.95 1.28
N LEU A 83 2.75 -2.23 2.29
CA LEU A 83 2.75 -0.76 2.29
C LEU A 83 4.18 -0.26 2.12
N LEU A 84 4.40 0.46 1.02
CA LEU A 84 5.70 0.97 0.61
C LEU A 84 5.71 2.48 0.85
N ALA A 85 6.44 2.93 1.87
CA ALA A 85 6.48 4.35 2.25
C ALA A 85 5.09 4.99 2.28
N PRO A 86 4.11 4.41 2.98
CA PRO A 86 2.72 4.83 2.88
C PRO A 86 2.49 6.21 3.50
N ALA A 87 1.59 7.00 2.90
CA ALA A 87 1.27 8.35 3.34
C ALA A 87 0.31 8.36 4.54
N LEU A 88 0.62 7.62 5.60
CA LEU A 88 -0.20 7.58 6.82
C LEU A 88 -0.02 8.84 7.69
N ASN A 89 0.92 9.70 7.34
CA ASN A 89 1.08 11.04 7.92
C ASN A 89 0.16 12.08 7.26
N PHE A 90 -0.69 11.66 6.31
CA PHE A 90 -1.69 12.53 5.69
C PHE A 90 -2.68 13.02 6.75
N GLY A 91 -2.91 14.34 6.80
CA GLY A 91 -3.67 14.96 7.90
C GLY A 91 -5.11 14.48 8.05
N GLU A 92 -5.72 13.96 6.98
CA GLU A 92 -7.09 13.44 7.01
C GLU A 92 -7.15 11.97 7.43
N PHE A 93 -6.01 11.28 7.56
CA PHE A 93 -6.02 9.88 7.99
C PHE A 93 -6.27 9.78 9.48
N GLN A 94 -7.22 8.90 9.86
CA GLN A 94 -7.54 8.58 11.24
C GLN A 94 -7.44 7.05 11.41
N PRO A 95 -6.62 6.56 12.34
CA PRO A 95 -6.64 5.13 12.70
C PRO A 95 -8.03 4.72 13.19
N PRO A 96 -8.45 3.45 12.95
CA PRO A 96 -9.74 2.97 13.45
C PRO A 96 -9.74 2.86 14.96
N LEU A 97 -10.95 2.83 15.58
CA LEU A 97 -11.08 2.63 17.02
C LEU A 97 -10.55 1.27 17.46
N GLU A 98 -10.81 0.23 16.64
CA GLU A 98 -10.27 -1.11 16.85
C GLU A 98 -9.31 -1.45 15.73
N LYS A 99 -8.14 -1.99 16.08
CA LYS A 99 -7.15 -2.41 15.08
C LYS A 99 -7.71 -3.51 14.20
N ILE A 100 -7.34 -3.48 12.92
CA ILE A 100 -7.69 -4.54 11.99
C ILE A 100 -6.60 -5.64 12.01
N THR A 101 -7.01 -6.86 11.65
CA THR A 101 -6.14 -8.04 11.74
C THR A 101 -5.52 -8.45 10.41
N VAL A 102 -5.70 -7.67 9.36
CA VAL A 102 -5.12 -7.96 8.05
C VAL A 102 -3.60 -8.02 8.15
N PRO A 103 -2.95 -9.14 7.78
CA PRO A 103 -1.49 -9.21 7.79
C PRO A 103 -0.89 -8.11 6.93
N THR A 104 -0.02 -7.29 7.52
CA THR A 104 0.50 -6.10 6.88
C THR A 104 2.02 -6.03 7.02
N LEU A 105 2.70 -5.85 5.89
CA LEU A 105 4.13 -5.57 5.82
C LEU A 105 4.31 -4.08 5.51
N LEU A 106 5.00 -3.37 6.39
CA LEU A 106 5.28 -1.95 6.25
C LEU A 106 6.78 -1.76 5.99
N ILE A 107 7.10 -1.20 4.83
CA ILE A 107 8.48 -0.87 4.44
C ILE A 107 8.61 0.64 4.41
N MET A 108 9.58 1.17 5.17
CA MET A 108 9.85 2.62 5.22
C MET A 108 11.33 2.87 4.96
N GLY A 109 11.63 4.01 4.33
CA GLY A 109 13.00 4.47 4.16
C GLY A 109 13.41 5.34 5.35
N ARG A 110 14.58 5.05 5.94
CA ARG A 110 15.11 5.84 7.05
C ARG A 110 15.27 7.30 6.70
N HIS A 111 15.60 7.59 5.44
CA HIS A 111 15.87 8.94 4.94
C HIS A 111 14.65 9.57 4.23
N ASP A 112 13.47 8.97 4.35
CA ASP A 112 12.24 9.49 3.77
C ASP A 112 11.83 10.80 4.48
N THR A 113 11.78 11.90 3.71
CA THR A 113 11.37 13.21 4.21
C THR A 113 9.93 13.53 3.84
N VAL A 114 9.30 12.73 2.96
CA VAL A 114 7.91 12.91 2.53
C VAL A 114 6.97 12.18 3.50
N CYS A 115 7.26 10.91 3.78
CA CYS A 115 6.51 10.08 4.73
C CYS A 115 7.49 9.55 5.79
N PRO A 116 7.96 10.43 6.72
CA PRO A 116 9.00 10.03 7.66
C PRO A 116 8.54 8.91 8.59
N PRO A 117 9.41 7.95 8.91
CA PRO A 117 9.05 6.83 9.80
C PRO A 117 8.46 7.27 11.15
N HIS A 118 9.00 8.34 11.75
CA HIS A 118 8.51 8.81 13.06
C HIS A 118 7.06 9.34 13.02
N LEU A 119 6.55 9.71 11.85
CA LEU A 119 5.15 10.12 11.68
C LEU A 119 4.27 8.97 11.19
N VAL A 120 4.82 8.05 10.40
CA VAL A 120 4.07 6.95 9.78
C VAL A 120 3.90 5.77 10.71
N GLN A 121 4.96 5.37 11.40
CA GLN A 121 4.95 4.16 12.23
C GLN A 121 3.90 4.18 13.34
N PRO A 122 3.73 5.29 14.11
CA PRO A 122 2.69 5.33 15.13
C PRO A 122 1.28 5.15 14.57
N GLN A 123 1.01 5.68 13.38
CA GLN A 123 -0.27 5.54 12.71
C GLN A 123 -0.51 4.09 12.28
N ALA A 124 0.51 3.42 11.77
CA ALA A 124 0.42 2.01 11.39
C ALA A 124 0.21 1.12 12.62
N GLU A 125 0.94 1.38 13.70
CA GLU A 125 0.80 0.63 14.95
C GLU A 125 -0.59 0.79 15.56
N ALA A 126 -1.21 1.96 15.40
CA ALA A 126 -2.57 2.21 15.86
C ALA A 126 -3.63 1.55 14.97
N THR A 127 -3.27 1.14 13.76
CA THR A 127 -4.20 0.59 12.76
C THR A 127 -4.17 -0.93 12.69
N PHE A 128 -2.97 -1.53 12.72
CA PHE A 128 -2.77 -2.95 12.41
C PHE A 128 -2.30 -3.73 13.63
N SER A 129 -2.99 -4.84 13.95
CA SER A 129 -2.55 -5.74 15.02
C SER A 129 -1.56 -6.80 14.52
N HIS A 130 -1.54 -7.10 13.22
CA HIS A 130 -0.63 -8.05 12.59
C HIS A 130 0.32 -7.30 11.66
N LEU A 131 1.22 -6.53 12.25
CA LEU A 131 2.11 -5.60 11.55
C LEU A 131 3.56 -6.05 11.66
N GLN A 132 4.21 -6.21 10.50
CA GLN A 132 5.66 -6.36 10.41
C GLN A 132 6.23 -5.04 9.87
N VAL A 133 7.16 -4.44 10.61
CA VAL A 133 7.79 -3.16 10.23
C VAL A 133 9.23 -3.40 9.81
N ARG A 134 9.61 -2.85 8.67
CA ARG A 134 11.00 -2.81 8.21
C ARG A 134 11.36 -1.37 7.86
N ILE A 135 12.42 -0.87 8.50
CA ILE A 135 13.01 0.44 8.18
C ILE A 135 14.32 0.16 7.47
N GLU A 136 14.39 0.56 6.21
CA GLU A 136 15.54 0.30 5.34
C GLU A 136 16.41 1.55 5.21
N ASP A 137 17.70 1.36 4.89
CA ASP A 137 18.60 2.46 4.57
C ASP A 137 18.32 2.95 3.14
N ASP A 138 17.23 3.72 3.00
CA ASP A 138 16.68 4.09 1.71
C ASP A 138 15.88 5.40 1.82
N ASP A 139 15.44 5.92 0.68
CA ASP A 139 14.65 7.16 0.54
C ASP A 139 13.15 6.86 0.38
N HIS A 140 12.37 7.90 0.07
CA HIS A 140 10.93 7.76 -0.13
C HIS A 140 10.58 6.83 -1.29
N MET A 141 11.39 6.78 -2.33
CA MET A 141 11.14 5.94 -3.51
C MET A 141 11.50 4.47 -3.27
N LEU A 142 12.22 4.16 -2.19
CA LEU A 142 12.67 2.80 -1.86
C LEU A 142 13.43 2.15 -3.02
N HIS A 143 14.31 2.94 -3.68
CA HIS A 143 15.01 2.49 -4.89
C HIS A 143 15.78 1.19 -4.69
N ALA A 144 16.47 1.04 -3.55
CA ALA A 144 17.26 -0.14 -3.26
C ALA A 144 16.43 -1.27 -2.67
N SER A 145 15.46 -0.95 -1.80
CA SER A 145 14.70 -1.95 -1.02
C SER A 145 13.59 -2.61 -1.82
N PHE A 146 12.89 -1.84 -2.66
CA PHE A 146 11.70 -2.31 -3.37
C PHE A 146 11.97 -3.53 -4.26
N PRO A 147 13.01 -3.52 -5.15
CA PRO A 147 13.18 -4.64 -6.08
C PRO A 147 13.60 -5.95 -5.42
N VAL A 148 14.14 -5.89 -4.21
CA VAL A 148 14.71 -7.08 -3.53
C VAL A 148 13.77 -7.69 -2.50
N LEU A 149 12.55 -7.18 -2.36
CA LEU A 149 11.54 -7.81 -1.51
C LEU A 149 11.14 -9.16 -2.07
N ASP A 150 10.62 -10.03 -1.20
CA ASP A 150 10.20 -11.40 -1.57
C ASP A 150 8.87 -11.39 -2.30
N TRP A 151 8.82 -10.74 -3.45
CA TRP A 151 7.60 -10.58 -4.24
C TRP A 151 6.93 -11.89 -4.61
N PRO A 152 7.67 -12.97 -4.98
CA PRO A 152 7.01 -14.25 -5.28
C PRO A 152 6.11 -14.74 -4.15
N ASN A 153 6.49 -14.56 -2.90
CA ASN A 153 5.69 -14.98 -1.75
C ASN A 153 4.70 -13.91 -1.30
N LEU A 154 5.02 -12.64 -1.48
CA LEU A 154 4.14 -11.55 -1.07
C LEU A 154 2.88 -11.44 -1.96
N LEU A 155 2.96 -11.90 -3.20
CA LEU A 155 1.88 -11.73 -4.20
C LEU A 155 0.95 -12.95 -4.32
N ILE A 156 1.03 -13.91 -3.40
CA ILE A 156 0.17 -15.10 -3.43
C ILE A 156 -0.71 -15.24 -2.20
#